data_b939a6720aba42f0f827e6d7adca7927
#
_entry.id   b939a6720aba42f0f827e6d7adca7927
#
_cell.length_a   1.000
_cell.length_b   1.000
_cell.length_c   1.000
_cell.angle_alpha   90.00
_cell.angle_beta   90.00
_cell.angle_gamma   90.00
#
_symmetry.space_group_name_H-M   'P 1'
#
loop_
_entity.id
_entity.type
_entity.pdbx_description
1 polymer ?
#
loop_
_entity_poly.entity_id
_entity_poly.type
_entity_poly.pdbx_seq_one_letter_code
_entity_poly.pdbx_strand_id
1 'polypeptide(L)'
;MWYIEEVVQILLMDTQKHFISMGKPCTIKITNRVAVQQTKKENTVMGKFVVKRVKTGVIFNLKAGNGEVIATSEIYATEAACMNGIESIRRNAIEAKLEDQTVEGYEAVTNPKFEVYTDKAGEFRFRLKAKNGEIIAVGEGYKTKASCLNGIDSIRRNAPEASVEKVES
;
A
#
# COMPACT_ATOMS: atom_id res chain seq x y z
N MET A 1 -8.93 -0.52 23.18
CA MET A 1 -8.65 -1.73 23.95
C MET A 1 -9.94 -2.33 24.55
N TRP A 2 -11.11 -2.09 23.93
CA TRP A 2 -12.42 -2.57 24.38
C TRP A 2 -13.16 -3.49 23.39
N TYR A 3 -12.58 -3.71 22.19
CA TYR A 3 -13.26 -4.47 21.13
C TYR A 3 -12.86 -5.96 21.04
N ILE A 4 -11.85 -6.38 21.76
CA ILE A 4 -11.35 -7.78 21.70
C ILE A 4 -12.01 -8.66 22.76
N GLU A 5 -12.48 -8.12 23.88
CA GLU A 5 -13.10 -8.91 24.96
C GLU A 5 -14.53 -9.33 24.64
N GLU A 6 -15.30 -8.54 23.88
CA GLU A 6 -16.67 -8.92 23.51
C GLU A 6 -16.75 -10.09 22.51
N VAL A 7 -15.81 -10.21 21.61
CA VAL A 7 -15.80 -11.32 20.62
C VAL A 7 -15.47 -12.65 21.27
N VAL A 8 -14.66 -12.66 22.33
CA VAL A 8 -14.31 -13.88 23.09
C VAL A 8 -15.49 -14.36 23.95
N GLN A 9 -16.29 -13.46 24.47
CA GLN A 9 -17.47 -13.79 25.28
C GLN A 9 -18.60 -14.41 24.44
N ILE A 10 -18.79 -13.99 23.19
CA ILE A 10 -19.84 -14.51 22.30
C ILE A 10 -19.49 -15.93 21.83
N LEU A 11 -18.22 -16.25 21.61
CA LEU A 11 -17.76 -17.59 21.22
C LEU A 11 -17.83 -18.62 22.37
N LEU A 12 -17.83 -18.17 23.63
CA LEU A 12 -17.94 -19.05 24.79
C LEU A 12 -19.39 -19.39 25.18
N MET A 13 -20.35 -18.58 24.74
CA MET A 13 -21.77 -18.81 25.09
C MET A 13 -22.49 -19.79 24.16
N ASP A 14 -21.98 -20.05 22.97
CA ASP A 14 -22.63 -20.96 21.99
C ASP A 14 -22.27 -22.43 22.18
N THR A 15 -21.24 -22.74 22.99
CA THR A 15 -20.82 -24.12 23.27
C THR A 15 -21.50 -24.77 24.48
N GLN A 16 -22.34 -24.04 25.24
CA GLN A 16 -22.98 -24.59 26.45
C GLN A 16 -24.42 -25.05 26.27
N LYS A 17 -25.04 -24.91 25.10
CA LYS A 17 -26.47 -25.25 24.92
C LYS A 17 -26.76 -26.64 24.36
N HIS A 18 -25.78 -27.53 24.14
CA HIS A 18 -26.03 -28.86 23.53
C HIS A 18 -25.45 -30.05 24.29
N PHE A 19 -25.24 -29.96 25.59
CA PHE A 19 -24.74 -31.12 26.35
C PHE A 19 -25.52 -31.42 27.62
N ILE A 20 -26.81 -31.81 27.46
CA ILE A 20 -27.55 -32.55 28.49
C ILE A 20 -28.26 -33.69 27.77
N SER A 21 -27.61 -34.81 27.58
CA SER A 21 -28.18 -36.14 27.62
C SER A 21 -27.13 -37.20 27.24
N MET A 22 -26.83 -38.01 28.15
CA MET A 22 -26.22 -39.36 28.15
C MET A 22 -24.94 -39.47 28.97
N GLY A 23 -25.13 -40.11 30.10
CA GLY A 23 -24.09 -40.42 31.06
C GLY A 23 -23.03 -41.40 30.54
N LYS A 24 -21.79 -40.96 30.68
CA LYS A 24 -20.58 -41.73 31.05
C LYS A 24 -19.42 -40.72 31.16
N PRO A 25 -18.55 -40.78 32.17
CA PRO A 25 -17.43 -39.86 32.28
C PRO A 25 -16.36 -40.28 31.26
N CYS A 26 -16.28 -39.56 30.16
CA CYS A 26 -15.18 -39.69 29.23
C CYS A 26 -14.12 -38.64 29.60
N THR A 27 -12.99 -39.10 30.13
CA THR A 27 -11.85 -38.27 30.46
C THR A 27 -11.23 -37.75 29.17
N ILE A 28 -11.67 -36.58 28.70
CA ILE A 28 -11.06 -35.92 27.57
C ILE A 28 -9.76 -35.27 28.07
N LYS A 29 -8.63 -35.87 27.74
CA LYS A 29 -7.34 -35.21 27.85
C LYS A 29 -7.32 -34.08 26.83
N ILE A 30 -7.63 -32.85 27.29
CA ILE A 30 -7.44 -31.64 26.50
C ILE A 30 -5.93 -31.42 26.41
N THR A 31 -5.30 -31.98 25.40
CA THR A 31 -3.98 -31.53 24.98
C THR A 31 -4.16 -30.17 24.34
N ASN A 32 -3.91 -29.12 25.13
CA ASN A 32 -3.75 -27.75 24.63
C ASN A 32 -2.58 -27.70 23.62
N ARG A 33 -2.81 -28.13 22.41
CA ARG A 33 -2.04 -27.67 21.26
C ARG A 33 -2.75 -26.42 20.75
N VAL A 34 -2.51 -25.29 21.42
CA VAL A 34 -2.58 -24.01 20.77
C VAL A 34 -1.52 -24.08 19.68
N ALA A 35 -1.95 -24.48 18.48
CA ALA A 35 -1.17 -24.27 17.28
C ALA A 35 -1.11 -22.74 17.11
N VAL A 36 -0.08 -22.11 17.68
CA VAL A 36 0.38 -20.82 17.24
C VAL A 36 0.71 -21.01 15.77
N GLN A 37 -0.27 -20.73 14.92
CA GLN A 37 0.02 -20.51 13.50
C GLN A 37 0.95 -19.32 13.47
N GLN A 38 2.26 -19.61 13.54
CA GLN A 38 3.26 -18.71 13.00
C GLN A 38 2.85 -18.50 11.55
N THR A 39 2.16 -17.39 11.29
CA THR A 39 2.02 -16.89 9.94
C THR A 39 3.44 -16.79 9.41
N LYS A 40 3.78 -17.74 8.57
CA LYS A 40 4.99 -17.75 7.77
C LYS A 40 4.98 -16.37 7.12
N LYS A 41 5.83 -15.46 7.61
CA LYS A 41 6.09 -14.19 6.96
C LYS A 41 6.66 -14.60 5.61
N GLU A 42 5.79 -14.72 4.61
CA GLU A 42 6.23 -14.93 3.25
C GLU A 42 7.27 -13.85 3.00
N ASN A 43 8.39 -14.25 2.47
CA ASN A 43 9.51 -13.39 2.12
C ASN A 43 9.05 -12.56 0.91
N THR A 44 8.03 -11.73 1.14
CA THR A 44 7.51 -10.79 0.16
C THR A 44 8.64 -9.81 -0.06
N VAL A 45 9.26 -9.88 -1.21
CA VAL A 45 10.30 -8.92 -1.60
C VAL A 45 9.62 -7.56 -1.62
N MET A 46 9.85 -6.81 -0.55
CA MET A 46 9.25 -5.50 -0.35
C MET A 46 9.83 -4.52 -1.37
N GLY A 47 9.02 -3.55 -1.77
CA GLY A 47 9.49 -2.46 -2.59
C GLY A 47 10.55 -1.62 -1.87
N LYS A 48 11.26 -0.77 -2.63
CA LYS A 48 12.24 0.17 -2.08
C LYS A 48 12.19 1.53 -2.75
N PHE A 49 12.41 2.58 -1.96
CA PHE A 49 12.71 3.91 -2.47
C PHE A 49 14.22 4.01 -2.73
N VAL A 50 14.60 4.35 -3.95
CA VAL A 50 15.99 4.57 -4.34
C VAL A 50 16.20 6.06 -4.52
N VAL A 51 16.92 6.68 -3.60
CA VAL A 51 17.25 8.11 -3.61
C VAL A 51 18.52 8.34 -4.42
N LYS A 52 18.48 9.28 -5.36
CA LYS A 52 19.60 9.61 -6.25
C LYS A 52 19.84 11.11 -6.27
N ARG A 53 21.11 11.52 -6.34
CA ARG A 53 21.48 12.89 -6.69
C ARG A 53 21.48 13.06 -8.21
N VAL A 54 20.92 14.16 -8.68
CA VAL A 54 20.95 14.59 -10.07
C VAL A 54 21.55 16.00 -10.14
N LYS A 55 21.90 16.48 -11.33
CA LYS A 55 22.53 17.81 -11.50
C LYS A 55 21.73 18.96 -10.89
N THR A 56 20.40 18.83 -10.86
CA THR A 56 19.47 19.89 -10.44
C THR A 56 18.90 19.68 -9.04
N GLY A 57 19.25 18.59 -8.35
CA GLY A 57 18.72 18.30 -7.00
C GLY A 57 18.76 16.82 -6.63
N VAL A 58 17.75 16.37 -5.96
CA VAL A 58 17.60 14.99 -5.47
C VAL A 58 16.25 14.45 -5.91
N ILE A 59 16.22 13.22 -6.39
CA ILE A 59 14.99 12.50 -6.75
C ILE A 59 14.97 11.15 -6.04
N PHE A 60 13.79 10.54 -5.97
CA PHE A 60 13.69 9.13 -5.65
C PHE A 60 12.85 8.39 -6.70
N ASN A 61 13.13 7.11 -6.84
CA ASN A 61 12.31 6.17 -7.57
C ASN A 61 11.76 5.15 -6.56
N LEU A 62 10.45 4.91 -6.60
CA LEU A 62 9.86 3.76 -5.92
C LEU A 62 9.96 2.55 -6.85
N LYS A 63 10.64 1.52 -6.39
CA LYS A 63 10.74 0.23 -7.07
C LYS A 63 9.85 -0.80 -6.37
N ALA A 64 9.17 -1.61 -7.16
CA ALA A 64 8.46 -2.79 -6.66
C ALA A 64 9.46 -3.89 -6.27
N GLY A 65 8.97 -4.94 -5.62
CA GLY A 65 9.80 -6.08 -5.21
C GLY A 65 10.51 -6.80 -6.34
N ASN A 66 9.99 -6.76 -7.56
CA ASN A 66 10.63 -7.29 -8.78
C ASN A 66 11.72 -6.36 -9.36
N GLY A 67 11.96 -5.18 -8.74
CA GLY A 67 12.96 -4.21 -9.17
C GLY A 67 12.46 -3.19 -10.21
N GLU A 68 11.25 -3.32 -10.73
CA GLU A 68 10.67 -2.35 -11.66
C GLU A 68 10.40 -1.01 -10.99
N VAL A 69 10.67 0.10 -11.70
CA VAL A 69 10.30 1.45 -11.25
C VAL A 69 8.81 1.62 -11.46
N ILE A 70 8.08 1.87 -10.39
CA ILE A 70 6.61 2.08 -10.43
C ILE A 70 6.22 3.54 -10.28
N ALA A 71 7.10 4.36 -9.69
CA ALA A 71 6.91 5.81 -9.61
C ALA A 71 8.24 6.55 -9.47
N THR A 72 8.28 7.75 -10.01
CA THR A 72 9.38 8.71 -9.89
C THR A 72 8.87 9.97 -9.21
N SER A 73 9.68 10.56 -8.33
CA SER A 73 9.36 11.83 -7.68
C SER A 73 9.67 13.03 -8.56
N GLU A 74 9.16 14.19 -8.17
CA GLU A 74 9.68 15.47 -8.60
C GLU A 74 11.12 15.68 -8.11
N ILE A 75 11.78 16.72 -8.63
CA ILE A 75 13.14 17.08 -8.22
C ILE A 75 13.07 17.94 -6.94
N TYR A 76 13.69 17.47 -5.88
CA TYR A 76 13.81 18.20 -4.62
C TYR A 76 15.13 18.95 -4.52
N ALA A 77 15.11 20.15 -3.97
CA ALA A 77 16.32 20.95 -3.78
C ALA A 77 17.29 20.33 -2.77
N THR A 78 16.77 19.59 -1.78
CA THR A 78 17.56 18.98 -0.70
C THR A 78 17.14 17.53 -0.46
N GLU A 79 18.07 16.75 0.11
CA GLU A 79 17.79 15.39 0.50
C GLU A 79 16.72 15.30 1.60
N ALA A 80 16.72 16.25 2.54
CA ALA A 80 15.70 16.32 3.58
C ALA A 80 14.29 16.52 2.99
N ALA A 81 14.14 17.39 1.96
CA ALA A 81 12.89 17.58 1.25
C ALA A 81 12.48 16.30 0.49
N CYS A 82 13.45 15.61 -0.11
CA CYS A 82 13.22 14.32 -0.77
C CYS A 82 12.71 13.25 0.20
N MET A 83 13.30 13.15 1.39
CA MET A 83 12.83 12.23 2.45
C MET A 83 11.41 12.58 2.92
N ASN A 84 11.08 13.87 3.06
CA ASN A 84 9.72 14.30 3.37
C ASN A 84 8.73 13.90 2.26
N GLY A 85 9.16 13.94 0.99
CA GLY A 85 8.40 13.44 -0.16
C GLY A 85 8.09 11.94 -0.04
N ILE A 86 9.07 11.13 0.35
CA ILE A 86 8.89 9.69 0.61
C ILE A 86 7.82 9.47 1.69
N GLU A 87 7.94 10.17 2.83
CA GLU A 87 6.95 10.06 3.91
C GLU A 87 5.56 10.55 3.47
N SER A 88 5.51 11.54 2.58
CA SER A 88 4.26 12.00 1.98
C SER A 88 3.61 10.91 1.13
N ILE A 89 4.39 10.20 0.30
CA ILE A 89 3.86 9.07 -0.49
C ILE A 89 3.34 7.96 0.42
N ARG A 90 4.09 7.56 1.43
CA ARG A 90 3.69 6.51 2.37
C ARG A 90 2.31 6.78 2.97
N ARG A 91 2.06 8.02 3.39
CA ARG A 91 0.79 8.43 4.00
C ARG A 91 -0.33 8.59 2.97
N ASN A 92 -0.06 9.31 1.89
CA ASN A 92 -1.11 9.67 0.93
C ASN A 92 -1.51 8.51 0.01
N ALA A 93 -0.60 7.58 -0.34
CA ALA A 93 -0.90 6.49 -1.27
C ALA A 93 -2.03 5.56 -0.79
N ILE A 94 -2.16 5.37 0.52
CA ILE A 94 -3.20 4.52 1.13
C ILE A 94 -4.57 5.20 1.05
N GLU A 95 -4.62 6.50 1.37
CA GLU A 95 -5.87 7.28 1.48
C GLU A 95 -6.33 7.84 0.13
N ALA A 96 -5.43 7.91 -0.87
CA ALA A 96 -5.68 8.56 -2.15
C ALA A 96 -6.83 7.90 -2.90
N LYS A 97 -7.81 8.72 -3.29
CA LYS A 97 -8.90 8.34 -4.17
C LYS A 97 -8.42 8.25 -5.61
N LEU A 98 -9.14 7.51 -6.45
CA LEU A 98 -8.86 7.44 -7.88
C LEU A 98 -9.73 8.47 -8.62
N GLU A 99 -9.10 9.34 -9.41
CA GLU A 99 -9.74 10.22 -10.38
C GLU A 99 -9.34 9.78 -11.78
N ASP A 100 -10.29 9.31 -12.54
CA ASP A 100 -10.07 8.78 -13.88
C ASP A 100 -10.43 9.82 -14.94
N GLN A 101 -9.46 10.61 -15.34
CA GLN A 101 -9.62 11.68 -16.35
C GLN A 101 -9.67 11.13 -17.80
N THR A 102 -9.56 9.80 -18.00
CA THR A 102 -9.66 9.17 -19.32
C THR A 102 -11.10 8.88 -19.73
N VAL A 103 -12.06 9.12 -18.84
CA VAL A 103 -13.50 8.93 -19.07
C VAL A 103 -14.15 10.29 -19.25
N GLU A 104 -14.97 10.45 -20.28
CA GLU A 104 -15.74 11.67 -20.51
C GLU A 104 -16.73 11.88 -19.35
N GLY A 105 -16.77 13.11 -18.80
CA GLY A 105 -17.64 13.45 -17.68
C GLY A 105 -17.17 12.90 -16.33
N TYR A 106 -15.88 12.57 -16.18
CA TYR A 106 -15.34 12.10 -14.91
C TYR A 106 -15.65 13.07 -13.75
N GLU A 107 -15.83 12.50 -12.57
CA GLU A 107 -16.02 13.30 -11.34
C GLU A 107 -14.67 13.65 -10.71
N ALA A 108 -14.46 14.95 -10.48
CA ALA A 108 -13.29 15.42 -9.76
C ALA A 108 -13.39 15.03 -8.28
N VAL A 109 -12.35 14.38 -7.75
CA VAL A 109 -12.28 14.00 -6.34
C VAL A 109 -11.32 14.90 -5.56
N THR A 110 -11.54 14.99 -4.26
CA THR A 110 -10.68 15.75 -3.35
C THR A 110 -9.35 15.05 -3.10
N ASN A 111 -8.31 15.84 -2.86
CA ASN A 111 -6.99 15.34 -2.46
C ASN A 111 -7.02 14.67 -1.07
N PRO A 112 -6.14 13.67 -0.80
CA PRO A 112 -5.15 13.13 -1.73
C PRO A 112 -5.79 12.25 -2.81
N LYS A 113 -5.21 12.24 -4.02
CA LYS A 113 -5.76 11.45 -5.12
C LYS A 113 -4.69 10.95 -6.10
N PHE A 114 -5.00 9.84 -6.76
CA PHE A 114 -4.35 9.44 -8.00
C PHE A 114 -5.16 9.97 -9.17
N GLU A 115 -4.55 10.75 -10.04
CA GLU A 115 -5.15 11.17 -11.31
C GLU A 115 -4.61 10.26 -12.42
N VAL A 116 -5.50 9.56 -13.13
CA VAL A 116 -5.19 8.77 -14.32
C VAL A 116 -5.56 9.60 -15.55
N TYR A 117 -4.62 9.77 -16.46
CA TYR A 117 -4.80 10.56 -17.68
C TYR A 117 -4.08 9.91 -18.87
N THR A 118 -4.39 10.37 -20.07
CA THR A 118 -3.68 9.98 -21.29
C THR A 118 -2.71 11.09 -21.69
N ASP A 119 -1.44 10.74 -21.93
CA ASP A 119 -0.44 11.70 -22.37
C ASP A 119 -0.51 11.96 -23.88
N LYS A 120 0.37 12.86 -24.38
CA LYS A 120 0.42 13.23 -25.80
C LYS A 120 0.78 12.07 -26.74
N ALA A 121 1.41 11.02 -26.22
CA ALA A 121 1.79 9.82 -26.96
C ALA A 121 0.65 8.77 -26.99
N GLY A 122 -0.47 9.05 -26.29
CA GLY A 122 -1.59 8.13 -26.15
C GLY A 122 -1.37 7.06 -25.06
N GLU A 123 -0.35 7.22 -24.21
CA GLU A 123 -0.08 6.31 -23.11
C GLU A 123 -0.87 6.71 -21.86
N PHE A 124 -1.31 5.72 -21.11
CA PHE A 124 -1.95 5.94 -19.80
C PHE A 124 -0.89 6.22 -18.75
N ARG A 125 -1.04 7.34 -18.05
CA ARG A 125 -0.19 7.73 -16.95
C ARG A 125 -1.00 8.03 -15.70
N PHE A 126 -0.34 8.00 -14.57
CA PHE A 126 -0.92 8.50 -13.33
C PHE A 126 0.03 9.46 -12.62
N ARG A 127 -0.54 10.28 -11.76
CA ARG A 127 0.20 11.08 -10.78
C ARG A 127 -0.50 11.03 -9.43
N LEU A 128 0.28 11.01 -8.36
CA LEU A 128 -0.22 11.08 -7.00
C LEU A 128 -0.11 12.51 -6.51
N LYS A 129 -1.22 13.07 -6.08
CA LYS A 129 -1.30 14.37 -5.41
C LYS A 129 -1.48 14.19 -3.91
N ALA A 130 -0.68 14.93 -3.14
CA ALA A 130 -0.82 15.02 -1.69
C ALA A 130 -2.04 15.84 -1.29
N LYS A 131 -2.36 15.87 0.01
CA LYS A 131 -3.50 16.66 0.57
C LYS A 131 -3.47 18.14 0.19
N ASN A 132 -2.28 18.72 0.04
CA ASN A 132 -2.08 20.12 -0.38
C ASN A 132 -2.20 20.34 -1.90
N GLY A 133 -2.42 19.28 -2.68
CA GLY A 133 -2.53 19.33 -4.13
C GLY A 133 -1.21 19.25 -4.91
N GLU A 134 -0.07 19.18 -4.22
CA GLU A 134 1.23 19.01 -4.87
C GLU A 134 1.38 17.60 -5.45
N ILE A 135 2.01 17.50 -6.62
CA ILE A 135 2.38 16.21 -7.22
C ILE A 135 3.59 15.68 -6.48
N ILE A 136 3.47 14.51 -5.89
CA ILE A 136 4.55 13.87 -5.11
C ILE A 136 5.14 12.64 -5.79
N ALA A 137 4.43 12.07 -6.77
CA ALA A 137 4.93 10.98 -7.59
C ALA A 137 4.21 10.92 -8.95
N VAL A 138 4.93 10.48 -9.97
CA VAL A 138 4.44 10.26 -11.33
C VAL A 138 4.77 8.83 -11.75
N GLY A 139 3.78 8.13 -12.31
CA GLY A 139 3.96 6.82 -12.92
C GLY A 139 4.58 6.91 -14.32
N GLU A 140 5.14 5.81 -14.78
CA GLU A 140 5.59 5.69 -16.16
C GLU A 140 4.41 5.61 -17.13
N GLY A 141 4.68 5.62 -18.44
CA GLY A 141 3.65 5.44 -19.47
C GLY A 141 3.28 3.97 -19.64
N TYR A 142 1.99 3.69 -19.65
CA TYR A 142 1.44 2.35 -19.85
C TYR A 142 0.64 2.29 -21.13
N LYS A 143 0.78 1.19 -21.88
CA LYS A 143 0.01 0.96 -23.12
C LYS A 143 -1.47 0.70 -22.86
N THR A 144 -1.83 0.24 -21.67
CA THR A 144 -3.21 -0.05 -21.30
C THR A 144 -3.57 0.60 -19.96
N LYS A 145 -4.83 1.00 -19.84
CA LYS A 145 -5.37 1.53 -18.58
C LYS A 145 -5.28 0.52 -17.44
N ALA A 146 -5.53 -0.76 -17.72
CA ALA A 146 -5.42 -1.82 -16.72
C ALA A 146 -3.99 -1.91 -16.14
N SER A 147 -2.95 -1.80 -16.96
CA SER A 147 -1.56 -1.78 -16.50
C SER A 147 -1.27 -0.54 -15.66
N CYS A 148 -1.81 0.62 -16.03
CA CYS A 148 -1.67 1.86 -15.26
C CYS A 148 -2.32 1.73 -13.86
N LEU A 149 -3.52 1.17 -13.78
CA LEU A 149 -4.20 0.90 -12.50
C LEU A 149 -3.43 -0.11 -11.64
N ASN A 150 -2.87 -1.15 -12.25
CA ASN A 150 -1.98 -2.10 -11.54
C ASN A 150 -0.74 -1.40 -10.98
N GLY A 151 -0.20 -0.40 -11.68
CA GLY A 151 0.89 0.45 -11.18
C GLY A 151 0.48 1.22 -9.92
N ILE A 152 -0.71 1.82 -9.88
CA ILE A 152 -1.27 2.49 -8.71
C ILE A 152 -1.41 1.51 -7.53
N ASP A 153 -1.97 0.33 -7.78
CA ASP A 153 -2.12 -0.71 -6.75
C ASP A 153 -0.76 -1.21 -6.25
N SER A 154 0.24 -1.26 -7.13
CA SER A 154 1.61 -1.57 -6.74
C SER A 154 2.20 -0.53 -5.80
N ILE A 155 1.95 0.78 -6.04
CA ILE A 155 2.36 1.85 -5.10
C ILE A 155 1.67 1.66 -3.75
N ARG A 156 0.37 1.44 -3.71
CA ARG A 156 -0.39 1.24 -2.48
C ARG A 156 0.15 0.09 -1.63
N ARG A 157 0.57 -1.01 -2.28
CA ARG A 157 1.13 -2.19 -1.59
C ARG A 157 2.57 -1.98 -1.14
N ASN A 158 3.40 -1.35 -1.97
CA ASN A 158 4.83 -1.27 -1.72
C ASN A 158 5.25 -0.05 -0.89
N ALA A 159 4.66 1.13 -1.14
CA ALA A 159 5.12 2.38 -0.54
C ALA A 159 5.12 2.40 1.01
N PRO A 160 4.11 1.85 1.72
CA PRO A 160 4.03 1.97 3.18
C PRO A 160 5.25 1.39 3.89
N GLU A 161 5.73 0.24 3.45
CA GLU A 161 6.81 -0.51 4.11
C GLU A 161 8.10 -0.59 3.29
N ALA A 162 8.17 0.15 2.16
CA ALA A 162 9.35 0.19 1.31
C ALA A 162 10.58 0.69 2.09
N SER A 163 11.70 -0.01 1.98
CA SER A 163 12.98 0.45 2.52
C SER A 163 13.49 1.67 1.72
N VAL A 164 14.37 2.46 2.32
CA VAL A 164 15.03 3.59 1.65
C VAL A 164 16.49 3.23 1.40
N GLU A 165 16.91 3.28 0.14
CA GLU A 165 18.28 3.05 -0.29
C GLU A 165 18.80 4.33 -0.95
N LYS A 166 19.99 4.79 -0.54
CA LYS A 166 20.67 5.94 -1.14
C LYS A 166 21.74 5.43 -2.08
N VAL A 167 21.74 5.95 -3.30
CA VAL A 167 22.76 5.63 -4.29
C VAL A 167 23.61 6.89 -4.51
N GLU A 168 24.88 6.78 -4.18
CA GLU A 168 25.86 7.82 -4.53
C GLU A 168 26.20 7.67 -6.02
N SER A 169 26.07 8.74 -6.77
CA SER A 169 26.38 8.83 -8.21
C SER A 169 27.72 9.52 -8.43
#